data_a9a7b326a471eaf1e61787c5b9c675ba
#
_entry.id   a9a7b326a471eaf1e61787c5b9c675ba
#
_cell.length_a   1.000
_cell.length_b   1.000
_cell.length_c   1.000
_cell.angle_alpha   90.00
_cell.angle_beta   90.00
_cell.angle_gamma   90.00
#
_symmetry.space_group_name_H-M   'P 1'
#
loop_
_entity.id
_entity.type
_entity.pdbx_description
1 polymer ?
#
loop_
_entity_poly.entity_id
_entity_poly.type
_entity_poly.pdbx_seq_one_letter_code
_entity_poly.pdbx_strand_id
1 'polypeptide(L)'
;THSPKAGQGMNVSMGDAFNLGWKLVSVLTGRAAPSLLHSYSGERRAAAKGLVEFDHKWARVVGARAEDDVVDGLPRVAREFVNNLPFTCGLTIQYERSSLTGAPAYQHLATGFDIGKRFHSAPVVRLADARPMHLGHCIEADARFRLFIFVPADDAGGPGGVVALLCDWLEHDPASPVRRHTAPGEDVDAVIDTRAVFQQGFRALDFGAMPTLLRPHVGRYGLCDYEKVFCADVKRGEDVF
;
A
#
# COMPACT_ATOMS: atom_id res chain seq x y z
N THR A 1 -14.22 13.87 -20.25
CA THR A 1 -14.20 15.20 -19.63
C THR A 1 -15.19 15.23 -18.47
N HIS A 2 -14.85 15.93 -17.40
CA HIS A 2 -15.64 16.14 -16.20
C HIS A 2 -15.76 17.64 -15.92
N SER A 3 -16.73 18.05 -15.12
CA SER A 3 -16.89 19.43 -14.69
C SER A 3 -15.98 19.75 -13.49
N PRO A 4 -15.66 21.02 -13.22
CA PRO A 4 -14.90 21.40 -12.03
C PRO A 4 -15.71 21.35 -10.73
N LYS A 5 -17.02 21.09 -10.80
CA LYS A 5 -17.96 21.21 -9.66
C LYS A 5 -17.61 20.35 -8.45
N ALA A 6 -17.05 19.16 -8.68
CA ALA A 6 -16.66 18.25 -7.61
C ALA A 6 -15.19 18.40 -7.17
N GLY A 7 -14.38 19.18 -7.89
CA GLY A 7 -12.95 19.40 -7.58
C GLY A 7 -12.04 18.16 -7.70
N GLN A 8 -12.54 17.04 -8.23
CA GLN A 8 -11.80 15.76 -8.22
C GLN A 8 -10.89 15.52 -9.43
N GLY A 9 -10.96 16.37 -10.44
CA GLY A 9 -10.19 16.19 -11.68
C GLY A 9 -8.68 16.16 -11.45
N MET A 10 -8.15 17.07 -10.65
CA MET A 10 -6.73 17.13 -10.31
C MET A 10 -6.28 15.88 -9.55
N ASN A 11 -7.04 15.41 -8.59
CA ASN A 11 -6.72 14.23 -7.80
C ASN A 11 -6.62 12.96 -8.67
N VAL A 12 -7.55 12.79 -9.61
CA VAL A 12 -7.52 11.66 -10.54
C VAL A 12 -6.32 11.79 -11.49
N SER A 13 -6.03 13.00 -12.01
CA SER A 13 -4.86 13.23 -12.88
C SER A 13 -3.53 13.00 -12.16
N MET A 14 -3.40 13.38 -10.89
CA MET A 14 -2.22 13.03 -10.08
C MET A 14 -2.08 11.51 -9.91
N GLY A 15 -3.19 10.82 -9.68
CA GLY A 15 -3.22 9.36 -9.64
C GLY A 15 -2.84 8.71 -10.97
N ASP A 16 -3.22 9.31 -12.11
CA ASP A 16 -2.83 8.87 -13.45
C ASP A 16 -1.31 9.02 -13.66
N ALA A 17 -0.77 10.21 -13.31
CA ALA A 17 0.66 10.49 -13.43
C ALA A 17 1.49 9.58 -12.52
N PHE A 18 1.06 9.36 -11.29
CA PHE A 18 1.72 8.44 -10.36
C PHE A 18 1.72 7.00 -10.89
N ASN A 19 0.58 6.50 -11.36
CA ASN A 19 0.44 5.14 -11.88
C ASN A 19 1.32 4.93 -13.13
N LEU A 20 1.38 5.91 -14.03
CA LEU A 20 2.22 5.83 -15.23
C LEU A 20 3.71 5.98 -14.88
N GLY A 21 4.05 6.88 -13.97
CA GLY A 21 5.43 7.25 -13.65
C GLY A 21 6.29 6.07 -13.21
N TRP A 22 5.85 5.31 -12.22
CA TRP A 22 6.61 4.16 -11.74
C TRP A 22 6.72 3.04 -12.79
N LYS A 23 5.70 2.85 -13.64
CA LYS A 23 5.73 1.88 -14.74
C LYS A 23 6.75 2.26 -15.81
N LEU A 24 6.78 3.56 -16.17
CA LEU A 24 7.79 4.07 -17.09
C LEU A 24 9.20 3.92 -16.52
N VAL A 25 9.42 4.28 -15.27
CA VAL A 25 10.73 4.09 -14.61
C VAL A 25 11.14 2.62 -14.65
N SER A 26 10.25 1.71 -14.29
CA SER A 26 10.55 0.28 -14.27
C SER A 26 10.93 -0.26 -15.66
N VAL A 27 10.27 0.20 -16.72
CA VAL A 27 10.57 -0.21 -18.10
C VAL A 27 11.88 0.45 -18.60
N LEU A 28 12.06 1.74 -18.38
CA LEU A 28 13.24 2.47 -18.86
C LEU A 28 14.54 2.04 -18.15
N THR A 29 14.43 1.59 -16.90
CA THR A 29 15.57 1.02 -16.14
C THR A 29 15.80 -0.48 -16.40
N GLY A 30 15.00 -1.10 -17.29
CA GLY A 30 15.11 -2.52 -17.61
C GLY A 30 14.60 -3.48 -16.51
N ARG A 31 13.95 -2.96 -15.48
CA ARG A 31 13.37 -3.77 -14.37
C ARG A 31 12.06 -4.46 -14.75
N ALA A 32 11.39 -3.99 -15.79
CA ALA A 32 10.15 -4.58 -16.29
C ALA A 32 10.09 -4.58 -17.81
N ALA A 33 9.35 -5.55 -18.36
CA ALA A 33 9.08 -5.60 -19.81
C ALA A 33 8.15 -4.46 -20.22
N PRO A 34 8.25 -3.95 -21.48
CA PRO A 34 7.36 -2.90 -22.00
C PRO A 34 5.86 -3.21 -21.89
N SER A 35 5.49 -4.49 -21.87
CA SER A 35 4.10 -4.94 -21.66
C SER A 35 3.48 -4.48 -20.35
N LEU A 36 4.30 -4.11 -19.35
CA LEU A 36 3.83 -3.51 -18.10
C LEU A 36 2.98 -2.26 -18.35
N LEU A 37 3.32 -1.46 -19.36
CA LEU A 37 2.60 -0.22 -19.69
C LEU A 37 1.15 -0.45 -20.11
N HIS A 38 0.81 -1.64 -20.61
CA HIS A 38 -0.57 -1.96 -20.96
C HIS A 38 -1.51 -1.98 -19.74
N SER A 39 -0.98 -2.28 -18.55
CA SER A 39 -1.75 -2.26 -17.31
C SER A 39 -2.24 -0.85 -16.94
N TYR A 40 -1.56 0.21 -17.39
CA TYR A 40 -1.97 1.59 -17.17
C TYR A 40 -3.39 1.86 -17.66
N SER A 41 -3.68 1.53 -18.93
CA SER A 41 -5.00 1.75 -19.51
C SER A 41 -6.09 0.97 -18.77
N GLY A 42 -5.83 -0.30 -18.40
CA GLY A 42 -6.79 -1.13 -17.66
C GLY A 42 -7.15 -0.52 -16.31
N GLU A 43 -6.14 -0.14 -15.54
CA GLU A 43 -6.30 0.40 -14.20
C GLU A 43 -6.91 1.82 -14.19
N ARG A 44 -6.42 2.71 -15.05
CA ARG A 44 -6.80 4.13 -14.98
C ARG A 44 -8.07 4.47 -15.74
N ARG A 45 -8.44 3.70 -16.76
CA ARG A 45 -9.72 3.86 -17.48
C ARG A 45 -10.91 3.65 -16.56
N ALA A 46 -10.86 2.66 -15.66
CA ALA A 46 -11.92 2.43 -14.68
C ALA A 46 -12.05 3.62 -13.72
N ALA A 47 -10.92 4.15 -13.21
CA ALA A 47 -10.92 5.34 -12.35
C ALA A 47 -11.47 6.59 -13.07
N ALA A 48 -11.08 6.82 -14.33
CA ALA A 48 -11.58 7.93 -15.12
C ALA A 48 -13.08 7.82 -15.42
N LYS A 49 -13.58 6.60 -15.69
CA LYS A 49 -15.01 6.35 -15.88
C LYS A 49 -15.79 6.65 -14.59
N GLY A 50 -15.31 6.17 -13.45
CA GLY A 50 -15.91 6.45 -12.15
C GLY A 50 -15.99 7.96 -11.85
N LEU A 51 -14.95 8.73 -12.22
CA LEU A 51 -14.96 10.19 -12.09
C LEU A 51 -16.08 10.82 -12.94
N VAL A 52 -16.23 10.42 -14.19
CA VAL A 52 -17.26 10.96 -15.08
C VAL A 52 -18.66 10.64 -14.56
N GLU A 53 -18.90 9.42 -14.11
CA GLU A 53 -20.17 8.99 -13.54
C GLU A 53 -20.50 9.75 -12.25
N PHE A 54 -19.51 9.91 -11.37
CA PHE A 54 -19.63 10.71 -10.15
C PHE A 54 -19.96 12.17 -10.47
N ASP A 55 -19.23 12.79 -11.40
CA ASP A 55 -19.43 14.19 -11.79
C ASP A 55 -20.84 14.43 -12.37
N HIS A 56 -21.33 13.51 -13.19
CA HIS A 56 -22.70 13.59 -13.71
C HIS A 56 -23.76 13.53 -12.60
N LYS A 57 -23.56 12.62 -11.62
CA LYS A 57 -24.47 12.51 -10.46
C LYS A 57 -24.41 13.77 -9.61
N TRP A 58 -23.20 14.24 -9.29
CA TRP A 58 -22.95 15.42 -8.47
C TRP A 58 -23.51 16.69 -9.10
N ALA A 59 -23.33 16.88 -10.41
CA ALA A 59 -23.85 18.03 -11.14
C ALA A 59 -25.38 18.11 -11.08
N ARG A 60 -26.08 16.96 -11.10
CA ARG A 60 -27.55 16.91 -10.93
C ARG A 60 -27.97 17.31 -9.52
N VAL A 61 -27.24 16.83 -8.49
CA VAL A 61 -27.56 17.13 -7.09
C VAL A 61 -27.38 18.63 -6.80
N VAL A 62 -26.26 19.20 -7.25
CA VAL A 62 -25.92 20.62 -7.04
C VAL A 62 -26.80 21.54 -7.92
N GLY A 63 -27.23 21.06 -9.09
CA GLY A 63 -28.08 21.83 -10.02
C GLY A 63 -29.57 21.78 -9.71
N ALA A 64 -30.06 20.86 -8.88
CA ALA A 64 -31.41 20.84 -8.41
C ALA A 64 -31.64 21.97 -7.39
N ARG A 65 -32.72 22.71 -7.51
CA ARG A 65 -33.10 23.71 -6.49
C ARG A 65 -33.39 22.99 -5.18
N ALA A 66 -32.45 23.15 -4.23
CA ALA A 66 -32.33 22.34 -3.02
C ALA A 66 -33.08 22.96 -1.82
N GLU A 67 -34.17 23.69 -2.02
CA GLU A 67 -34.79 24.42 -0.90
C GLU A 67 -35.65 23.57 0.04
N ASP A 68 -36.03 22.33 -0.35
CA ASP A 68 -37.05 21.57 0.44
C ASP A 68 -36.69 20.11 0.75
N ASP A 69 -35.50 19.59 0.44
CA ASP A 69 -35.20 18.18 0.64
C ASP A 69 -34.19 17.94 1.80
N VAL A 70 -34.71 18.12 3.02
CA VAL A 70 -33.99 17.77 4.26
C VAL A 70 -34.47 16.40 4.72
N VAL A 71 -33.54 15.39 4.70
CA VAL A 71 -33.79 14.06 5.25
C VAL A 71 -32.75 13.82 6.36
N ASP A 72 -33.22 13.33 7.50
CA ASP A 72 -32.39 13.11 8.69
C ASP A 72 -31.65 14.38 9.19
N GLY A 73 -32.25 15.54 9.03
CA GLY A 73 -31.68 16.82 9.49
C GLY A 73 -30.56 17.38 8.61
N LEU A 74 -30.22 16.73 7.51
CA LEU A 74 -29.16 17.18 6.58
C LEU A 74 -29.74 17.56 5.22
N PRO A 75 -29.31 18.71 4.63
CA PRO A 75 -29.60 19.03 3.25
C PRO A 75 -29.11 17.92 2.30
N ARG A 76 -29.86 17.66 1.22
CA ARG A 76 -29.52 16.63 0.22
C ARG A 76 -28.05 16.69 -0.25
N VAL A 77 -27.57 17.91 -0.51
CA VAL A 77 -26.18 18.12 -0.96
C VAL A 77 -25.16 17.64 0.09
N ALA A 78 -25.39 17.95 1.38
CA ALA A 78 -24.51 17.54 2.46
C ALA A 78 -24.51 16.00 2.63
N ARG A 79 -25.67 15.38 2.57
CA ARG A 79 -25.82 13.93 2.63
C ARG A 79 -25.10 13.23 1.45
N GLU A 80 -25.30 13.71 0.23
CA GLU A 80 -24.61 13.16 -0.95
C GLU A 80 -23.09 13.38 -0.87
N PHE A 81 -22.65 14.49 -0.29
CA PHE A 81 -21.21 14.70 -0.04
C PHE A 81 -20.66 13.66 0.92
N VAL A 82 -21.31 13.46 2.07
CA VAL A 82 -20.88 12.45 3.07
C VAL A 82 -20.89 11.04 2.46
N ASN A 83 -21.93 10.67 1.73
CA ASN A 83 -22.04 9.36 1.08
C ASN A 83 -20.93 9.10 0.04
N ASN A 84 -20.38 10.16 -0.55
CA ASN A 84 -19.31 10.07 -1.54
C ASN A 84 -17.92 10.37 -0.99
N LEU A 85 -17.76 10.57 0.33
CA LEU A 85 -16.44 10.76 0.96
C LEU A 85 -15.44 9.67 0.61
N PRO A 86 -15.76 8.36 0.64
CA PRO A 86 -14.82 7.33 0.26
C PRO A 86 -14.27 7.50 -1.17
N PHE A 87 -15.12 7.93 -2.11
CA PHE A 87 -14.70 8.22 -3.49
C PHE A 87 -13.77 9.45 -3.54
N THR A 88 -14.16 10.54 -2.89
CA THR A 88 -13.39 11.79 -2.89
C THR A 88 -12.03 11.64 -2.17
N CYS A 89 -11.95 10.74 -1.20
CA CYS A 89 -10.69 10.37 -0.52
C CYS A 89 -9.86 9.31 -1.29
N GLY A 90 -10.33 8.85 -2.46
CA GLY A 90 -9.63 7.85 -3.27
C GLY A 90 -9.63 6.43 -2.67
N LEU A 91 -10.59 6.12 -1.79
CA LEU A 91 -10.68 4.82 -1.11
C LEU A 91 -11.50 3.78 -1.89
N THR A 92 -12.23 4.19 -2.92
CA THR A 92 -13.09 3.30 -3.69
C THR A 92 -12.43 2.69 -4.93
N ILE A 93 -11.22 3.15 -5.27
CA ILE A 93 -10.50 2.62 -6.44
C ILE A 93 -10.05 1.19 -6.13
N GLN A 94 -10.50 0.26 -6.97
CA GLN A 94 -10.07 -1.12 -6.95
C GLN A 94 -9.69 -1.55 -8.37
N TYR A 95 -8.49 -2.08 -8.53
CA TYR A 95 -7.99 -2.56 -9.81
C TYR A 95 -8.40 -4.01 -10.02
N GLU A 96 -8.89 -4.30 -11.21
CA GLU A 96 -9.25 -5.64 -11.62
C GLU A 96 -8.02 -6.54 -11.82
N ARG A 97 -8.25 -7.83 -11.96
CA ARG A 97 -7.19 -8.81 -12.24
C ARG A 97 -6.39 -8.41 -13.48
N SER A 98 -5.07 -8.40 -13.32
CA SER A 98 -4.10 -8.03 -14.38
C SER A 98 -2.79 -8.79 -14.17
N SER A 99 -1.74 -8.41 -14.89
CA SER A 99 -0.37 -8.87 -14.62
C SER A 99 0.17 -8.42 -13.25
N LEU A 100 -0.41 -7.36 -12.67
CA LEU A 100 -0.01 -6.79 -11.37
C LEU A 100 -0.96 -7.18 -10.24
N THR A 101 -2.22 -7.37 -10.55
CA THR A 101 -3.26 -7.71 -9.57
C THR A 101 -3.62 -9.16 -9.70
N GLY A 102 -3.18 -9.97 -8.74
CA GLY A 102 -3.36 -11.43 -8.73
C GLY A 102 -4.81 -11.87 -8.51
N ALA A 103 -5.03 -13.19 -8.54
CA ALA A 103 -6.32 -13.77 -8.17
C ALA A 103 -6.48 -13.78 -6.64
N PRO A 104 -7.71 -13.65 -6.11
CA PRO A 104 -7.96 -13.57 -4.67
C PRO A 104 -7.94 -14.93 -3.96
N ALA A 105 -7.10 -15.87 -4.41
CA ALA A 105 -7.07 -17.24 -3.89
C ALA A 105 -6.83 -17.31 -2.37
N TYR A 106 -6.04 -16.38 -1.82
CA TYR A 106 -5.67 -16.32 -0.41
C TYR A 106 -6.23 -15.08 0.31
N GLN A 107 -7.21 -14.39 -0.29
CA GLN A 107 -7.79 -13.16 0.28
C GLN A 107 -8.37 -13.39 1.68
N HIS A 108 -8.84 -14.59 1.98
CA HIS A 108 -9.37 -14.96 3.29
C HIS A 108 -8.32 -14.92 4.42
N LEU A 109 -7.04 -14.92 4.09
CA LEU A 109 -5.93 -14.78 5.06
C LEU A 109 -5.56 -13.31 5.33
N ALA A 110 -6.04 -12.37 4.51
CA ALA A 110 -5.74 -10.95 4.59
C ALA A 110 -7.02 -10.12 4.36
N THR A 111 -8.01 -10.31 5.21
CA THR A 111 -9.35 -9.70 5.06
C THR A 111 -9.33 -8.17 5.17
N GLY A 112 -8.34 -7.59 5.85
CA GLY A 112 -8.15 -6.16 5.97
C GLY A 112 -7.51 -5.47 4.75
N PHE A 113 -6.96 -6.25 3.80
CA PHE A 113 -6.22 -5.74 2.63
C PHE A 113 -6.78 -6.31 1.34
N ASP A 114 -7.88 -5.75 0.85
CA ASP A 114 -8.51 -6.19 -0.39
C ASP A 114 -7.57 -6.09 -1.59
N ILE A 115 -7.45 -7.17 -2.35
CA ILE A 115 -6.66 -7.20 -3.58
C ILE A 115 -7.16 -6.13 -4.56
N GLY A 116 -6.23 -5.41 -5.16
CA GLY A 116 -6.50 -4.34 -6.11
C GLY A 116 -6.77 -2.98 -5.49
N LYS A 117 -6.99 -2.89 -4.18
CA LYS A 117 -7.09 -1.62 -3.46
C LYS A 117 -5.72 -1.11 -3.04
N ARG A 118 -5.64 0.20 -2.82
CA ARG A 118 -4.43 0.80 -2.26
C ARG A 118 -4.17 0.25 -0.87
N PHE A 119 -2.90 0.07 -0.53
CA PHE A 119 -2.49 -0.23 0.83
C PHE A 119 -2.91 0.91 1.76
N HIS A 120 -3.63 0.60 2.84
CA HIS A 120 -4.03 1.60 3.82
C HIS A 120 -2.98 1.75 4.92
N SER A 121 -2.99 2.93 5.54
CA SER A 121 -2.06 3.26 6.60
C SER A 121 -2.69 2.98 7.97
N ALA A 122 -1.94 2.32 8.84
CA ALA A 122 -2.33 2.09 10.22
C ALA A 122 -1.26 2.66 11.17
N PRO A 123 -1.62 3.07 12.41
CA PRO A 123 -0.64 3.49 13.40
C PRO A 123 0.19 2.29 13.88
N VAL A 124 1.49 2.45 13.84
CA VAL A 124 2.48 1.45 14.27
C VAL A 124 3.59 2.11 15.06
N VAL A 125 4.39 1.31 15.75
CA VAL A 125 5.63 1.74 16.39
C VAL A 125 6.81 1.07 15.70
N ARG A 126 7.78 1.85 15.21
CA ARG A 126 9.01 1.29 14.66
C ARG A 126 9.84 0.67 15.79
N LEU A 127 10.27 -0.58 15.62
CA LEU A 127 10.92 -1.35 16.69
C LEU A 127 12.24 -0.73 17.15
N ALA A 128 13.08 -0.33 16.20
CA ALA A 128 14.47 0.06 16.49
C ALA A 128 14.62 1.29 17.41
N ASP A 129 13.69 2.24 17.34
CA ASP A 129 13.74 3.51 18.10
C ASP A 129 12.44 3.83 18.85
N ALA A 130 11.50 2.91 18.87
CA ALA A 130 10.18 3.07 19.49
C ALA A 130 9.38 4.29 18.98
N ARG A 131 9.61 4.69 17.72
CA ARG A 131 8.96 5.84 17.09
C ARG A 131 7.54 5.49 16.65
N PRO A 132 6.50 6.16 17.20
CA PRO A 132 5.16 6.06 16.66
C PRO A 132 5.08 6.68 15.26
N MET A 133 4.46 5.98 14.32
CA MET A 133 4.28 6.45 12.95
C MET A 133 3.09 5.77 12.28
N HIS A 134 2.73 6.21 11.09
CA HIS A 134 1.79 5.50 10.24
C HIS A 134 2.52 4.58 9.26
N LEU A 135 2.08 3.33 9.15
CA LEU A 135 2.72 2.31 8.30
C LEU A 135 2.81 2.75 6.83
N GLY A 136 1.83 3.50 6.34
CA GLY A 136 1.86 4.04 4.98
C GLY A 136 3.01 5.01 4.70
N HIS A 137 3.61 5.62 5.72
CA HIS A 137 4.75 6.52 5.53
C HIS A 137 6.04 5.78 5.10
N CYS A 138 6.11 4.47 5.27
CA CYS A 138 7.25 3.69 4.78
C CYS A 138 7.12 3.25 3.32
N ILE A 139 6.02 3.62 2.65
CA ILE A 139 5.80 3.33 1.23
C ILE A 139 6.21 4.57 0.41
N GLU A 140 7.48 4.62 0.06
CA GLU A 140 8.03 5.71 -0.76
C GLU A 140 7.88 5.44 -2.25
N ALA A 141 7.89 6.51 -3.06
CA ALA A 141 7.78 6.42 -4.52
C ALA A 141 9.16 6.15 -5.16
N ASP A 142 9.77 5.02 -4.85
CA ASP A 142 11.10 4.59 -5.27
C ASP A 142 11.09 3.45 -6.30
N ALA A 143 9.92 3.10 -6.81
CA ALA A 143 9.68 2.01 -7.76
C ALA A 143 10.05 0.60 -7.24
N ARG A 144 10.23 0.42 -5.93
CA ARG A 144 10.39 -0.90 -5.31
C ARG A 144 9.03 -1.52 -4.99
N PHE A 145 8.95 -2.83 -5.06
CA PHE A 145 7.83 -3.58 -4.49
C PHE A 145 7.96 -3.64 -2.97
N ARG A 146 6.85 -3.63 -2.24
CA ARG A 146 6.82 -3.80 -0.79
C ARG A 146 6.18 -5.14 -0.45
N LEU A 147 6.91 -5.97 0.29
CA LEU A 147 6.40 -7.19 0.89
C LEU A 147 6.19 -6.96 2.38
N PHE A 148 4.93 -6.85 2.80
CA PHE A 148 4.58 -6.75 4.20
C PHE A 148 4.27 -8.13 4.77
N ILE A 149 4.95 -8.50 5.85
CA ILE A 149 4.73 -9.73 6.63
C ILE A 149 3.98 -9.31 7.89
N PHE A 150 2.71 -9.70 8.00
CA PHE A 150 1.95 -9.56 9.24
C PHE A 150 2.19 -10.82 10.07
N VAL A 151 2.83 -10.63 11.21
CA VAL A 151 3.43 -11.71 11.99
C VAL A 151 2.41 -12.28 12.97
N PRO A 152 2.27 -13.64 13.10
CA PRO A 152 1.42 -14.23 14.12
C PRO A 152 1.81 -13.81 15.55
N ALA A 153 0.83 -13.78 16.45
CA ALA A 153 1.02 -13.30 17.83
C ALA A 153 2.01 -14.13 18.66
N ASP A 154 2.23 -15.37 18.28
CA ASP A 154 3.14 -16.32 18.94
C ASP A 154 4.57 -16.32 18.36
N ASP A 155 4.83 -15.53 17.29
CA ASP A 155 6.16 -15.38 16.71
C ASP A 155 6.77 -14.01 17.07
N ALA A 156 7.89 -14.02 17.75
CA ALA A 156 8.66 -12.82 18.11
C ALA A 156 9.85 -12.54 17.17
N GLY A 157 9.91 -13.19 16.00
CA GLY A 157 10.97 -13.01 15.00
C GLY A 157 12.31 -13.68 15.33
N GLY A 158 12.40 -14.41 16.44
CA GLY A 158 13.61 -15.11 16.84
C GLY A 158 13.94 -16.34 15.99
N PRO A 159 15.14 -16.92 16.18
CA PRO A 159 15.58 -18.10 15.43
C PRO A 159 14.59 -19.27 15.52
N GLY A 160 14.26 -19.87 14.39
CA GLY A 160 13.33 -21.00 14.30
C GLY A 160 11.84 -20.60 14.23
N GLY A 161 11.50 -19.31 14.38
CA GLY A 161 10.17 -18.80 14.13
C GLY A 161 9.80 -18.82 12.64
N VAL A 162 8.52 -18.75 12.34
CA VAL A 162 8.01 -18.78 10.95
C VAL A 162 8.57 -17.61 10.13
N VAL A 163 8.65 -16.43 10.75
CA VAL A 163 9.22 -15.23 10.10
C VAL A 163 10.69 -15.42 9.80
N ALA A 164 11.46 -15.99 10.74
CA ALA A 164 12.89 -16.25 10.52
C ALA A 164 13.11 -17.23 9.36
N LEU A 165 12.33 -18.30 9.29
CA LEU A 165 12.38 -19.28 8.19
C LEU A 165 11.99 -18.65 6.84
N LEU A 166 10.94 -17.82 6.83
CA LEU A 166 10.52 -17.12 5.61
C LEU A 166 11.58 -16.13 5.14
N CYS A 167 12.15 -15.34 6.06
CA CYS A 167 13.20 -14.39 5.73
C CYS A 167 14.46 -15.10 5.22
N ASP A 168 14.87 -16.20 5.83
CA ASP A 168 15.99 -17.00 5.37
C ASP A 168 15.78 -17.52 3.94
N TRP A 169 14.59 -18.07 3.67
CA TRP A 169 14.23 -18.49 2.31
C TRP A 169 14.22 -17.33 1.33
N LEU A 170 13.64 -16.19 1.69
CA LEU A 170 13.59 -15.01 0.81
C LEU A 170 14.99 -14.48 0.48
N GLU A 171 15.90 -14.51 1.46
CA GLU A 171 17.25 -13.96 1.34
C GLU A 171 18.21 -14.89 0.60
N HIS A 172 18.08 -16.21 0.78
CA HIS A 172 19.11 -17.16 0.35
C HIS A 172 18.69 -18.10 -0.77
N ASP A 173 17.41 -18.46 -0.87
CA ASP A 173 16.97 -19.44 -1.87
C ASP A 173 16.92 -18.82 -3.28
N PRO A 174 17.60 -19.43 -4.26
CA PRO A 174 17.62 -18.95 -5.65
C PRO A 174 16.23 -18.89 -6.31
N ALA A 175 15.25 -19.64 -5.81
CA ALA A 175 13.89 -19.63 -6.31
C ALA A 175 13.05 -18.48 -5.71
N SER A 176 13.53 -17.85 -4.64
CA SER A 176 12.80 -16.75 -4.00
C SER A 176 12.70 -15.53 -4.92
N PRO A 177 11.62 -14.76 -4.85
CA PRO A 177 11.47 -13.57 -5.67
C PRO A 177 12.52 -12.49 -5.34
N VAL A 178 12.94 -12.38 -4.08
CA VAL A 178 13.99 -11.43 -3.67
C VAL A 178 15.30 -11.77 -4.41
N ARG A 179 15.79 -13.01 -4.31
CA ARG A 179 17.04 -13.43 -4.97
C ARG A 179 16.97 -13.39 -6.48
N ARG A 180 15.85 -13.79 -7.07
CA ARG A 180 15.68 -13.81 -8.53
C ARG A 180 15.71 -12.44 -9.18
N HIS A 181 15.29 -11.41 -8.47
CA HIS A 181 15.15 -10.06 -9.02
C HIS A 181 16.21 -9.07 -8.51
N THR A 182 17.04 -9.46 -7.53
CA THR A 182 18.19 -8.66 -7.09
C THR A 182 19.41 -9.01 -7.92
N ALA A 183 19.97 -8.04 -8.64
CA ALA A 183 21.16 -8.25 -9.43
C ALA A 183 22.42 -8.43 -8.55
N PRO A 184 23.46 -9.13 -9.04
CA PRO A 184 24.72 -9.25 -8.31
C PRO A 184 25.31 -7.88 -7.96
N GLY A 185 25.58 -7.66 -6.67
CA GLY A 185 26.15 -6.41 -6.15
C GLY A 185 25.13 -5.32 -5.81
N GLU A 186 23.84 -5.54 -6.07
CA GLU A 186 22.78 -4.67 -5.56
C GLU A 186 22.43 -5.03 -4.11
N ASP A 187 21.87 -4.06 -3.38
CA ASP A 187 21.32 -4.28 -2.05
C ASP A 187 20.17 -5.29 -2.11
N VAL A 188 20.03 -6.10 -1.07
CA VAL A 188 19.03 -7.20 -1.03
C VAL A 188 17.59 -6.70 -1.23
N ASP A 189 17.33 -5.46 -0.90
CA ASP A 189 16.03 -4.79 -1.01
C ASP A 189 15.91 -3.84 -2.22
N ALA A 190 16.84 -3.90 -3.17
CA ALA A 190 16.85 -3.00 -4.33
C ALA A 190 15.58 -3.09 -5.20
N VAL A 191 14.92 -4.24 -5.23
CA VAL A 191 13.70 -4.48 -6.01
C VAL A 191 12.51 -4.80 -5.14
N ILE A 192 12.68 -5.68 -4.15
CA ILE A 192 11.62 -6.08 -3.22
C ILE A 192 12.07 -5.73 -1.80
N ASP A 193 11.43 -4.73 -1.22
CA ASP A 193 11.67 -4.27 0.13
C ASP A 193 10.73 -5.02 1.10
N THR A 194 11.31 -5.91 1.90
CA THR A 194 10.57 -6.74 2.86
C THR A 194 10.48 -6.04 4.21
N ARG A 195 9.27 -5.97 4.75
CA ARG A 195 8.96 -5.33 6.04
C ARG A 195 8.06 -6.23 6.87
N ALA A 196 8.19 -6.18 8.19
CA ALA A 196 7.39 -6.99 9.10
C ALA A 196 6.65 -6.14 10.14
N VAL A 197 5.42 -6.53 10.44
CA VAL A 197 4.58 -5.91 11.46
C VAL A 197 4.22 -6.98 12.48
N PHE A 198 4.69 -6.79 13.71
CA PHE A 198 4.48 -7.69 14.83
C PHE A 198 3.29 -7.25 15.69
N GLN A 199 2.56 -8.20 16.24
CA GLN A 199 1.44 -7.92 17.14
C GLN A 199 1.88 -7.54 18.55
N GLN A 200 3.08 -7.95 18.94
CA GLN A 200 3.65 -7.61 20.25
C GLN A 200 4.02 -6.13 20.31
N GLY A 201 3.91 -5.53 21.50
CA GLY A 201 4.46 -4.21 21.75
C GLY A 201 6.00 -4.20 21.67
N PHE A 202 6.58 -3.08 21.28
CA PHE A 202 8.02 -2.94 21.00
C PHE A 202 8.96 -3.34 22.16
N ARG A 203 8.47 -3.33 23.42
CA ARG A 203 9.25 -3.74 24.59
C ARG A 203 9.39 -5.24 24.75
N ALA A 204 8.55 -6.01 24.06
CA ALA A 204 8.55 -7.47 24.10
C ALA A 204 9.42 -8.10 23.01
N LEU A 205 9.98 -7.28 22.12
CA LEU A 205 10.78 -7.73 20.97
C LEU A 205 12.21 -7.21 21.07
N ASP A 206 13.14 -8.01 20.56
CA ASP A 206 14.57 -7.64 20.45
C ASP A 206 14.92 -7.40 18.98
N PHE A 207 15.26 -6.17 18.62
CA PHE A 207 15.71 -5.83 17.27
C PHE A 207 16.96 -6.61 16.86
N GLY A 208 17.86 -6.89 17.81
CA GLY A 208 19.08 -7.66 17.55
C GLY A 208 18.83 -9.12 17.17
N ALA A 209 17.70 -9.69 17.60
CA ALA A 209 17.28 -11.06 17.27
C ALA A 209 16.54 -11.17 15.92
N MET A 210 16.17 -10.05 15.28
CA MET A 210 15.44 -10.07 14.01
C MET A 210 16.29 -10.68 12.89
N PRO A 211 15.64 -11.35 11.91
CA PRO A 211 16.30 -11.84 10.70
C PRO A 211 17.11 -10.77 9.96
N THR A 212 18.20 -11.17 9.30
CA THR A 212 19.07 -10.27 8.53
C THR A 212 18.32 -9.51 7.44
N LEU A 213 17.37 -10.14 6.75
CA LEU A 213 16.52 -9.50 5.74
C LEU A 213 15.68 -8.33 6.29
N LEU A 214 15.35 -8.35 7.59
CA LEU A 214 14.61 -7.28 8.26
C LEU A 214 15.49 -6.22 8.92
N ARG A 215 16.82 -6.40 8.86
CA ARG A 215 17.84 -5.44 9.29
C ARG A 215 19.06 -5.50 8.37
N PRO A 216 18.86 -5.39 7.04
CA PRO A 216 19.94 -5.56 6.10
C PRO A 216 20.95 -4.42 6.20
N HIS A 217 22.18 -4.71 5.76
CA HIS A 217 23.20 -3.69 5.56
C HIS A 217 23.12 -3.21 4.12
N VAL A 218 22.79 -1.94 3.90
CA VAL A 218 22.49 -1.38 2.59
C VAL A 218 23.29 -0.13 2.27
N GLY A 219 23.34 0.22 0.99
CA GLY A 219 24.00 1.40 0.49
C GLY A 219 25.52 1.31 0.49
N ARG A 220 26.15 2.37 -0.02
CA ARG A 220 27.62 2.44 -0.21
C ARG A 220 28.43 2.13 1.04
N TYR A 221 27.92 2.45 2.20
CA TYR A 221 28.63 2.32 3.48
C TYR A 221 28.21 1.09 4.28
N GLY A 222 27.32 0.25 3.74
CA GLY A 222 26.83 -0.94 4.42
C GLY A 222 26.20 -0.64 5.79
N LEU A 223 25.41 0.43 5.89
CA LEU A 223 24.73 0.77 7.14
C LEU A 223 23.53 -0.13 7.36
N CYS A 224 23.30 -0.51 8.61
CA CYS A 224 22.11 -1.28 8.97
C CYS A 224 20.85 -0.44 8.72
N ASP A 225 19.94 -0.95 7.89
CA ASP A 225 18.59 -0.40 7.77
C ASP A 225 17.72 -0.94 8.91
N TYR A 226 17.36 -0.07 9.83
CA TYR A 226 16.50 -0.36 10.98
C TYR A 226 15.06 0.08 10.81
N GLU A 227 14.64 0.41 9.59
CA GLU A 227 13.31 0.92 9.29
C GLU A 227 12.31 -0.13 8.77
N LYS A 228 12.64 -1.43 8.91
CA LYS A 228 11.85 -2.52 8.33
C LYS A 228 10.96 -3.28 9.30
N VAL A 229 11.12 -3.05 10.60
CA VAL A 229 10.36 -3.77 11.64
C VAL A 229 9.48 -2.83 12.43
N PHE A 230 8.20 -3.18 12.49
CA PHE A 230 7.15 -2.42 13.16
C PHE A 230 6.40 -3.30 14.15
N CYS A 231 5.80 -2.66 15.14
CA CYS A 231 4.94 -3.27 16.16
C CYS A 231 3.57 -2.61 16.12
N ALA A 232 2.54 -3.32 16.58
CA ALA A 232 1.23 -2.72 16.83
C ALA A 232 1.34 -1.58 17.86
N ASP A 233 0.61 -0.48 17.65
CA ASP A 233 0.52 0.60 18.63
C ASP A 233 -0.53 0.26 19.69
N VAL A 234 -0.11 -0.50 20.70
CA VAL A 234 -0.98 -1.01 21.78
C VAL A 234 -1.67 0.13 22.59
N LYS A 235 -1.13 1.35 22.54
CA LYS A 235 -1.72 2.49 23.26
C LYS A 235 -2.93 3.07 22.55
N ARG A 236 -3.03 2.90 21.26
CA ARG A 236 -4.14 3.43 20.46
C ARG A 236 -5.30 2.43 20.29
N GLY A 237 -5.10 1.17 20.73
CA GLY A 237 -6.14 0.15 20.67
C GLY A 237 -6.64 -0.18 19.25
N GLU A 238 -5.92 0.25 18.23
CA GLU A 238 -6.26 -0.02 16.84
C GLU A 238 -5.59 -1.29 16.39
N ASP A 239 -6.40 -2.18 15.86
CA ASP A 239 -5.94 -3.45 15.30
C ASP A 239 -5.32 -3.17 13.93
N VAL A 240 -4.08 -3.61 13.74
CA VAL A 240 -3.35 -3.44 12.48
C VAL A 240 -3.61 -4.63 11.55
N PHE A 241 -4.22 -5.71 12.08
CA PHE A 241 -4.37 -7.00 11.40
C PHE A 241 -5.80 -7.27 10.98
#